data_2d5747d5d8b5843b5442dfd72cb8a619
#
_entry.id   2d5747d5d8b5843b5442dfd72cb8a619
#
_cell.length_a   1.000
_cell.length_b   1.000
_cell.length_c   1.000
_cell.angle_alpha   90.00
_cell.angle_beta   90.00
_cell.angle_gamma   90.00
#
_symmetry.space_group_name_H-M   'P 1'
#
loop_
_entity.id
_entity.type
_entity.pdbx_description
1 polymer ?
#
loop_
_entity_poly.entity_id
_entity_poly.type
_entity_poly.pdbx_seq_one_letter_code
_entity_poly.pdbx_strand_id
1 'polypeptide(L)'
;MAFSRAAWHFRGAAARSLDLPKGLAIGAKEKRRLKHYFYGTTYLAALMCCLRNQPRSRREKYLFTNLSALAYSFDDLAEAFRDNDLSVLWQDNPEAFGLAADERGLALHLLHNIYRVLPEPRLGQFQGYMHCVFKVETTGRQNLGNVEKITAEKGGFSVLLFRSVLEHSLSEKEENAFYQFGYLIQCCDDIFDLWHDRQAGIITIATAHAERSEIELLTQLFEQQVAVTYLAFRQTSYPSKQVETALNMIHCLVSLTRLCLQHYSDLERKYGALPLDDRTTMVVDMDIWTNRFRAIRYLLRPIQ
;
A
#
# COMPACT_ATOMS: atom_id res chain seq x y z
N MET A 1 -8.18 15.65 -15.38
CA MET A 1 -7.28 16.83 -15.29
C MET A 1 -6.70 17.08 -13.90
N ALA A 2 -7.34 16.74 -12.78
CA ALA A 2 -6.76 16.90 -11.43
C ALA A 2 -5.56 15.97 -11.15
N PHE A 3 -5.58 14.75 -11.67
CA PHE A 3 -4.52 13.75 -11.50
C PHE A 3 -3.16 14.19 -12.12
N SER A 4 -3.17 14.82 -13.30
CA SER A 4 -1.94 15.24 -13.96
C SER A 4 -1.26 16.43 -13.27
N ARG A 5 -2.03 17.35 -12.67
CA ARG A 5 -1.49 18.48 -11.89
C ARG A 5 -0.92 18.03 -10.55
N ALA A 6 -1.57 17.09 -9.85
CA ALA A 6 -1.06 16.51 -8.61
C ALA A 6 0.29 15.79 -8.84
N ALA A 7 0.40 14.98 -9.89
CA ALA A 7 1.63 14.28 -10.24
C ALA A 7 2.78 15.23 -10.63
N TRP A 8 2.47 16.38 -11.26
CA TRP A 8 3.49 17.35 -11.68
C TRP A 8 4.05 18.18 -10.51
N HIS A 9 3.22 18.59 -9.58
CA HIS A 9 3.66 19.25 -8.34
C HIS A 9 4.48 18.34 -7.43
N PHE A 10 4.28 17.04 -7.50
CA PHE A 10 5.00 16.06 -6.69
C PHE A 10 6.43 15.81 -7.16
N ARG A 11 6.72 15.93 -8.47
CA ARG A 11 8.06 15.72 -9.03
C ARG A 11 9.14 16.64 -8.44
N GLY A 12 8.78 17.82 -7.97
CA GLY A 12 9.72 18.79 -7.41
C GLY A 12 9.73 18.90 -5.89
N ALA A 13 8.62 18.56 -5.22
CA ALA A 13 8.46 18.75 -3.78
C ALA A 13 8.91 17.54 -2.96
N ALA A 14 8.65 16.33 -3.43
CA ALA A 14 9.04 15.11 -2.71
C ALA A 14 10.57 14.94 -2.65
N ALA A 15 11.26 15.16 -3.78
CA ALA A 15 12.72 15.07 -3.82
C ALA A 15 13.43 16.14 -2.96
N ARG A 16 12.78 17.27 -2.69
CA ARG A 16 13.31 18.36 -1.86
C ARG A 16 13.00 18.24 -0.39
N SER A 17 12.05 17.39 -0.01
CA SER A 17 11.67 17.16 1.39
C SER A 17 12.23 15.86 1.98
N LEU A 18 12.94 15.07 1.16
CA LEU A 18 13.61 13.85 1.62
C LEU A 18 15.00 14.24 2.13
N ASP A 19 15.15 14.21 3.44
CA ASP A 19 16.45 14.42 4.09
C ASP A 19 17.23 13.10 4.07
N LEU A 20 18.16 12.98 3.13
CA LEU A 20 18.98 11.77 2.94
C LEU A 20 20.30 11.88 3.70
N PRO A 21 20.85 10.79 4.22
CA PRO A 21 22.16 10.75 4.82
C PRO A 21 23.22 11.28 3.85
N LYS A 22 24.15 12.11 4.36
CA LYS A 22 25.28 12.59 3.55
C LYS A 22 26.13 11.41 3.06
N GLY A 23 26.32 11.33 1.75
CA GLY A 23 27.11 10.26 1.13
C GLY A 23 26.33 9.07 0.62
N LEU A 24 25.01 8.97 0.88
CA LEU A 24 24.18 7.90 0.33
C LEU A 24 23.92 8.15 -1.17
N ALA A 25 24.46 7.29 -2.03
CA ALA A 25 24.21 7.32 -3.46
C ALA A 25 23.05 6.37 -3.79
N ILE A 26 21.88 6.91 -4.13
CA ILE A 26 20.75 6.12 -4.61
C ILE A 26 20.93 5.85 -6.11
N GLY A 27 21.03 4.58 -6.50
CA GLY A 27 21.18 4.14 -7.89
C GLY A 27 19.95 4.42 -8.76
N ALA A 28 20.05 4.17 -10.06
CA ALA A 28 18.94 4.41 -11.00
C ALA A 28 17.76 3.45 -10.78
N LYS A 29 18.05 2.20 -10.38
CA LYS A 29 17.03 1.16 -10.08
C LYS A 29 16.24 1.53 -8.83
N GLU A 30 16.92 1.90 -7.75
CA GLU A 30 16.36 2.33 -6.48
C GLU A 30 15.52 3.60 -6.66
N LYS A 31 16.00 4.58 -7.44
CA LYS A 31 15.22 5.78 -7.79
C LYS A 31 13.90 5.44 -8.49
N ARG A 32 13.90 4.42 -9.37
CA ARG A 32 12.70 3.97 -10.07
C ARG A 32 11.73 3.34 -9.10
N ARG A 33 12.18 2.43 -8.21
CA ARG A 33 11.34 1.79 -7.18
C ARG A 33 10.76 2.83 -6.21
N LEU A 34 11.59 3.71 -5.64
CA LEU A 34 11.13 4.83 -4.79
C LEU A 34 10.02 5.66 -5.46
N LYS A 35 10.16 5.92 -6.77
CA LYS A 35 9.15 6.65 -7.52
C LYS A 35 7.80 5.95 -7.55
N HIS A 36 7.75 4.62 -7.64
CA HIS A 36 6.50 3.86 -7.56
C HIS A 36 5.85 3.98 -6.19
N TYR A 37 6.61 3.82 -5.11
CA TYR A 37 6.11 4.03 -3.75
C TYR A 37 5.56 5.45 -3.56
N PHE A 38 6.25 6.47 -4.05
CA PHE A 38 5.75 7.86 -4.00
C PHE A 38 4.45 8.07 -4.77
N TYR A 39 4.22 7.36 -5.87
CA TYR A 39 2.95 7.45 -6.58
C TYR A 39 1.80 6.84 -5.78
N GLY A 40 1.96 5.62 -5.26
CA GLY A 40 0.95 4.95 -4.44
C GLY A 40 0.61 5.76 -3.18
N THR A 41 1.64 6.21 -2.45
CA THR A 41 1.43 7.01 -1.23
C THR A 41 0.88 8.41 -1.52
N THR A 42 1.13 9.00 -2.71
CA THR A 42 0.48 10.25 -3.13
C THR A 42 -1.01 10.05 -3.33
N TYR A 43 -1.42 8.95 -3.93
CA TYR A 43 -2.82 8.60 -4.08
C TYR A 43 -3.50 8.44 -2.71
N LEU A 44 -2.89 7.69 -1.79
CA LEU A 44 -3.34 7.53 -0.42
C LEU A 44 -3.48 8.88 0.30
N ALA A 45 -2.46 9.73 0.19
CA ALA A 45 -2.47 11.07 0.76
C ALA A 45 -3.58 11.97 0.16
N ALA A 46 -3.83 11.87 -1.15
CA ALA A 46 -4.89 12.62 -1.81
C ALA A 46 -6.28 12.18 -1.30
N LEU A 47 -6.50 10.89 -1.11
CA LEU A 47 -7.73 10.34 -0.53
C LEU A 47 -7.95 10.87 0.89
N MET A 48 -6.94 10.81 1.74
CA MET A 48 -7.01 11.31 3.12
C MET A 48 -7.28 12.83 3.17
N CYS A 49 -6.66 13.62 2.28
CA CYS A 49 -6.91 15.06 2.16
C CYS A 49 -8.33 15.35 1.67
N CYS A 50 -8.84 14.54 0.76
CA CYS A 50 -10.19 14.65 0.24
C CYS A 50 -11.24 14.44 1.34
N LEU A 51 -11.09 13.39 2.15
CA LEU A 51 -11.99 13.09 3.27
C LEU A 51 -12.09 14.24 4.27
N ARG A 52 -10.96 14.79 4.68
CA ARG A 52 -10.93 15.90 5.65
C ARG A 52 -11.14 17.27 5.01
N ASN A 53 -11.22 17.37 3.69
CA ASN A 53 -11.30 18.62 2.92
C ASN A 53 -10.18 19.61 3.27
N GLN A 54 -8.99 19.13 3.56
CA GLN A 54 -7.84 19.95 3.94
C GLN A 54 -6.57 19.42 3.29
N PRO A 55 -5.70 20.30 2.77
CA PRO A 55 -4.40 19.91 2.27
C PRO A 55 -3.49 19.49 3.44
N ARG A 56 -2.46 18.70 3.15
CA ARG A 56 -1.42 18.38 4.12
C ARG A 56 -0.64 19.61 4.54
N SER A 57 -0.37 19.75 5.84
CA SER A 57 0.57 20.73 6.38
C SER A 57 2.00 20.46 5.88
N ARG A 58 2.93 21.39 6.14
CA ARG A 58 4.35 21.17 5.81
C ARG A 58 4.93 19.98 6.55
N ARG A 59 4.53 19.81 7.81
CA ARG A 59 4.93 18.70 8.68
C ARG A 59 4.40 17.37 8.18
N GLU A 60 3.11 17.29 7.86
CA GLU A 60 2.51 16.09 7.27
C GLU A 60 3.15 15.69 5.94
N LYS A 61 3.50 16.66 5.09
CA LYS A 61 4.23 16.40 3.85
C LYS A 61 5.60 15.80 4.11
N TYR A 62 6.34 16.34 5.07
CA TYR A 62 7.63 15.81 5.47
C TYR A 62 7.52 14.37 5.99
N LEU A 63 6.59 14.12 6.93
CA LEU A 63 6.36 12.80 7.51
C LEU A 63 5.92 11.78 6.45
N PHE A 64 4.99 12.15 5.57
CA PHE A 64 4.54 11.28 4.47
C PHE A 64 5.67 10.94 3.50
N THR A 65 6.55 11.89 3.20
CA THR A 65 7.69 11.68 2.30
C THR A 65 8.69 10.70 2.91
N ASN A 66 9.06 10.88 4.18
CA ASN A 66 9.97 9.97 4.87
C ASN A 66 9.35 8.57 5.01
N LEU A 67 8.06 8.48 5.35
CA LEU A 67 7.36 7.20 5.46
C LEU A 67 7.22 6.49 4.10
N SER A 68 7.01 7.24 3.00
CA SER A 68 6.97 6.66 1.65
C SER A 68 8.33 6.09 1.22
N ALA A 69 9.42 6.74 1.62
CA ALA A 69 10.76 6.23 1.37
C ALA A 69 11.09 5.05 2.31
N LEU A 70 10.63 5.10 3.55
CA LEU A 70 10.76 3.99 4.50
C LEU A 70 10.03 2.74 4.00
N ALA A 71 8.82 2.87 3.44
CA ALA A 71 8.07 1.76 2.88
C ALA A 71 8.84 1.02 1.76
N TYR A 72 9.68 1.73 1.00
CA TYR A 72 10.56 1.12 0.00
C TYR A 72 11.63 0.20 0.62
N SER A 73 12.21 0.61 1.75
CA SER A 73 13.28 -0.12 2.44
C SER A 73 12.76 -0.99 3.60
N PHE A 74 11.44 -1.15 3.69
CA PHE A 74 10.81 -1.83 4.82
C PHE A 74 11.11 -3.33 4.86
N ASP A 75 11.13 -3.98 3.71
CA ASP A 75 11.44 -5.41 3.60
C ASP A 75 12.86 -5.70 4.10
N ASP A 76 13.82 -4.86 3.72
CA ASP A 76 15.23 -4.97 4.15
C ASP A 76 15.36 -4.74 5.65
N LEU A 77 14.58 -3.79 6.19
CA LEU A 77 14.52 -3.52 7.63
C LEU A 77 13.91 -4.71 8.39
N ALA A 78 12.80 -5.26 7.91
CA ALA A 78 12.13 -6.40 8.53
C ALA A 78 13.03 -7.65 8.52
N GLU A 79 13.79 -7.88 7.45
CA GLU A 79 14.74 -8.97 7.38
C GLU A 79 15.91 -8.79 8.37
N ALA A 80 16.41 -7.57 8.50
CA ALA A 80 17.51 -7.24 9.40
C ALA A 80 17.17 -7.44 10.88
N PHE A 81 15.91 -7.26 11.25
CA PHE A 81 15.42 -7.35 12.62
C PHE A 81 14.55 -8.58 12.89
N ARG A 82 14.53 -9.56 11.99
CA ARG A 82 13.69 -10.77 12.11
C ARG A 82 13.90 -11.51 13.44
N ASP A 83 15.13 -11.58 13.91
CA ASP A 83 15.52 -12.33 15.12
C ASP A 83 15.84 -11.41 16.31
N ASN A 84 15.66 -10.08 16.16
CA ASN A 84 16.00 -9.09 17.17
C ASN A 84 14.75 -8.49 17.81
N ASP A 85 14.90 -8.04 19.05
CA ASP A 85 13.87 -7.27 19.75
C ASP A 85 13.65 -5.93 19.03
N LEU A 86 12.42 -5.73 18.55
CA LEU A 86 12.02 -4.50 17.87
C LEU A 86 12.11 -3.26 18.78
N SER A 87 12.22 -3.45 20.11
CA SER A 87 12.41 -2.33 21.05
C SER A 87 13.64 -1.48 20.71
N VAL A 88 14.61 -2.09 20.05
CA VAL A 88 15.82 -1.42 19.54
C VAL A 88 15.48 -0.34 18.50
N LEU A 89 14.44 -0.51 17.70
CA LEU A 89 13.99 0.49 16.71
C LEU A 89 13.38 1.73 17.37
N TRP A 90 13.04 1.64 18.67
CA TRP A 90 12.40 2.70 19.44
C TRP A 90 13.38 3.51 20.29
N GLN A 91 14.69 3.18 20.25
CA GLN A 91 15.69 3.89 21.01
C GLN A 91 16.05 5.22 20.35
N ASP A 92 16.18 6.27 21.16
CA ASP A 92 16.46 7.64 20.70
C ASP A 92 17.87 7.83 20.12
N ASN A 93 18.71 6.80 20.11
CA ASN A 93 20.09 6.90 19.68
C ASN A 93 20.37 6.10 18.40
N PRO A 94 20.16 6.70 17.20
CA PRO A 94 20.47 6.05 15.92
C PRO A 94 21.97 5.83 15.70
N GLU A 95 22.85 6.51 16.42
CA GLU A 95 24.31 6.32 16.33
C GLU A 95 24.73 4.95 16.88
N ALA A 96 23.92 4.36 17.79
CA ALA A 96 24.15 3.02 18.33
C ALA A 96 24.08 1.92 17.26
N PHE A 97 23.46 2.20 16.07
CA PHE A 97 23.31 1.22 14.99
C PHE A 97 24.43 1.24 13.95
N GLY A 98 25.48 2.06 14.16
CA GLY A 98 26.57 2.15 13.18
C GLY A 98 25.99 2.33 11.79
N LEU A 99 25.48 3.54 11.46
CA LEU A 99 24.81 3.85 10.20
C LEU A 99 25.68 3.37 9.02
N ALA A 100 25.42 2.13 8.59
CA ALA A 100 25.98 1.64 7.36
C ALA A 100 25.44 2.48 6.20
N ALA A 101 26.27 2.76 5.20
CA ALA A 101 25.87 3.50 3.99
C ALA A 101 25.04 2.58 3.04
N ASP A 102 24.23 1.69 3.60
CA ASP A 102 23.39 0.71 2.93
C ASP A 102 21.88 1.06 3.09
N GLU A 103 21.03 0.24 2.51
CA GLU A 103 19.58 0.40 2.56
C GLU A 103 19.03 0.31 4.00
N ARG A 104 19.68 -0.44 4.88
CA ARG A 104 19.36 -0.55 6.30
C ARG A 104 19.61 0.77 7.03
N GLY A 105 20.78 1.40 6.80
CA GLY A 105 21.09 2.72 7.33
C GLY A 105 20.12 3.79 6.85
N LEU A 106 19.65 3.71 5.59
CA LEU A 106 18.62 4.58 5.06
C LEU A 106 17.30 4.40 5.83
N ALA A 107 16.83 3.18 6.03
CA ALA A 107 15.57 2.90 6.71
C ALA A 107 15.57 3.44 8.16
N LEU A 108 16.66 3.21 8.90
CA LEU A 108 16.82 3.72 10.26
C LEU A 108 16.86 5.25 10.31
N HIS A 109 17.57 5.88 9.37
CA HIS A 109 17.60 7.33 9.25
C HIS A 109 16.21 7.94 8.99
N LEU A 110 15.43 7.34 8.09
CA LEU A 110 14.07 7.78 7.78
C LEU A 110 13.13 7.60 8.98
N LEU A 111 13.27 6.50 9.70
CA LEU A 111 12.51 6.24 10.92
C LEU A 111 12.82 7.27 12.01
N HIS A 112 14.12 7.56 12.22
CA HIS A 112 14.55 8.60 13.14
C HIS A 112 13.99 9.99 12.76
N ASN A 113 14.00 10.35 11.47
CA ASN A 113 13.41 11.60 11.01
C ASN A 113 11.91 11.69 11.33
N ILE A 114 11.18 10.57 11.25
CA ILE A 114 9.76 10.51 11.63
C ILE A 114 9.63 10.73 13.14
N TYR A 115 10.39 10.03 13.98
CA TYR A 115 10.31 10.11 15.44
C TYR A 115 10.60 11.50 15.96
N ARG A 116 11.61 12.19 15.44
CA ARG A 116 11.95 13.56 15.84
C ARG A 116 10.83 14.56 15.62
N VAL A 117 9.94 14.29 14.67
CA VAL A 117 8.91 15.26 14.24
C VAL A 117 7.52 14.86 14.72
N LEU A 118 7.26 13.58 14.93
CA LEU A 118 5.95 13.09 15.33
C LEU A 118 5.75 13.26 16.84
N PRO A 119 4.75 14.06 17.28
CA PRO A 119 4.53 14.30 18.72
C PRO A 119 3.76 13.16 19.36
N GLU A 120 3.90 13.03 20.67
CA GLU A 120 2.99 12.25 21.51
C GLU A 120 1.55 12.85 21.48
N PRO A 121 0.47 12.06 21.51
CA PRO A 121 0.46 10.58 21.61
C PRO A 121 0.55 9.86 20.25
N ARG A 122 0.70 10.59 19.13
CA ARG A 122 0.75 9.99 17.78
C ARG A 122 1.99 9.12 17.56
N LEU A 123 3.08 9.43 18.24
CA LEU A 123 4.28 8.59 18.19
C LEU A 123 3.97 7.18 18.71
N GLY A 124 3.31 7.05 19.85
CA GLY A 124 2.92 5.75 20.39
C GLY A 124 1.97 4.98 19.46
N GLN A 125 1.02 5.69 18.83
CA GLN A 125 0.11 5.09 17.84
C GLN A 125 0.86 4.62 16.57
N PHE A 126 1.78 5.43 16.07
CA PHE A 126 2.66 5.08 14.95
C PHE A 126 3.49 3.84 15.27
N GLN A 127 4.11 3.80 16.45
CA GLN A 127 4.90 2.65 16.91
C GLN A 127 4.06 1.38 17.01
N GLY A 128 2.82 1.48 17.51
CA GLY A 128 1.89 0.36 17.56
C GLY A 128 1.59 -0.24 16.18
N TYR A 129 1.26 0.59 15.20
CA TYR A 129 1.01 0.11 13.84
C TYR A 129 2.28 -0.43 13.17
N MET A 130 3.42 0.23 13.38
CA MET A 130 4.71 -0.25 12.89
C MET A 130 5.02 -1.65 13.43
N HIS A 131 4.82 -1.88 14.73
CA HIS A 131 5.00 -3.19 15.35
C HIS A 131 4.08 -4.24 14.71
N CYS A 132 2.80 -3.91 14.44
CA CYS A 132 1.88 -4.83 13.76
C CYS A 132 2.37 -5.19 12.35
N VAL A 133 2.82 -4.21 11.54
CA VAL A 133 3.35 -4.48 10.20
C VAL A 133 4.60 -5.37 10.27
N PHE A 134 5.55 -5.10 11.16
CA PHE A 134 6.72 -5.95 11.37
C PHE A 134 6.36 -7.38 11.76
N LYS A 135 5.43 -7.53 12.70
CA LYS A 135 4.97 -8.84 13.13
C LYS A 135 4.42 -9.65 11.96
N VAL A 136 3.62 -9.05 11.10
CA VAL A 136 3.05 -9.72 9.92
C VAL A 136 4.13 -10.12 8.93
N GLU A 137 5.09 -9.24 8.63
CA GLU A 137 6.19 -9.54 7.70
C GLU A 137 7.10 -10.66 8.22
N THR A 138 7.35 -10.72 9.52
CA THR A 138 8.24 -11.73 10.10
C THR A 138 7.55 -13.08 10.34
N THR A 139 6.27 -13.08 10.76
CA THR A 139 5.52 -14.30 11.09
C THR A 139 4.68 -14.82 9.93
N GLY A 140 4.24 -13.95 9.02
CA GLY A 140 3.36 -14.29 7.91
C GLY A 140 4.00 -15.26 6.92
N ARG A 141 5.28 -15.14 6.65
CA ARG A 141 6.03 -16.05 5.78
C ARG A 141 6.12 -17.50 6.30
N GLN A 142 5.85 -17.73 7.57
CA GLN A 142 5.91 -19.05 8.20
C GLN A 142 4.53 -19.73 8.35
N ASN A 143 3.43 -18.98 8.19
CA ASN A 143 2.09 -19.44 8.53
C ASN A 143 1.17 -19.48 7.30
N LEU A 144 1.37 -20.48 6.44
CA LEU A 144 0.62 -20.70 5.20
C LEU A 144 -0.89 -20.95 5.40
N GLY A 145 -1.31 -21.21 6.65
CA GLY A 145 -2.72 -21.57 6.96
C GLY A 145 -3.70 -20.39 7.01
N ASN A 146 -3.22 -19.13 6.93
CA ASN A 146 -4.11 -17.96 7.07
C ASN A 146 -3.68 -16.76 6.20
N VAL A 147 -3.55 -17.02 4.89
CA VAL A 147 -3.09 -16.02 3.92
C VAL A 147 -4.00 -14.79 3.90
N GLU A 148 -5.31 -14.99 3.98
CA GLU A 148 -6.29 -13.89 4.00
C GLU A 148 -6.05 -12.94 5.20
N LYS A 149 -5.83 -13.48 6.39
CA LYS A 149 -5.51 -12.68 7.57
C LYS A 149 -4.20 -11.91 7.41
N ILE A 150 -3.18 -12.55 6.82
CA ILE A 150 -1.88 -11.92 6.55
C ILE A 150 -2.06 -10.75 5.58
N THR A 151 -2.78 -10.93 4.47
CA THR A 151 -3.12 -9.88 3.50
C THR A 151 -3.87 -8.73 4.19
N ALA A 152 -4.87 -9.03 5.03
CA ALA A 152 -5.65 -8.03 5.76
C ALA A 152 -4.80 -7.22 6.74
N GLU A 153 -3.99 -7.89 7.56
CA GLU A 153 -3.16 -7.23 8.58
C GLU A 153 -2.03 -6.43 7.93
N LYS A 154 -1.36 -6.97 6.91
CA LYS A 154 -0.30 -6.28 6.18
C LYS A 154 -0.81 -4.98 5.56
N GLY A 155 -1.87 -5.05 4.77
CA GLY A 155 -2.45 -3.88 4.12
C GLY A 155 -3.09 -2.91 5.10
N GLY A 156 -3.91 -3.43 6.04
CA GLY A 156 -4.63 -2.64 7.03
C GLY A 156 -3.71 -1.80 7.90
N PHE A 157 -2.73 -2.41 8.53
CA PHE A 157 -1.78 -1.69 9.39
C PHE A 157 -0.83 -0.79 8.59
N SER A 158 -0.47 -1.14 7.35
CA SER A 158 0.32 -0.25 6.50
C SER A 158 -0.42 1.07 6.19
N VAL A 159 -1.71 1.03 5.88
CA VAL A 159 -2.49 2.25 5.64
C VAL A 159 -2.72 3.03 6.93
N LEU A 160 -2.95 2.37 8.06
CA LEU A 160 -3.07 3.01 9.38
C LEU A 160 -1.76 3.69 9.81
N LEU A 161 -0.61 3.10 9.46
CA LEU A 161 0.69 3.71 9.68
C LEU A 161 0.80 5.06 8.95
N PHE A 162 0.39 5.14 7.68
CA PHE A 162 0.31 6.41 6.95
C PHE A 162 -0.72 7.38 7.53
N ARG A 163 -1.85 6.86 8.06
CA ARG A 163 -2.86 7.70 8.69
C ARG A 163 -2.38 8.32 10.01
N SER A 164 -1.56 7.61 10.79
CA SER A 164 -1.06 8.06 12.09
C SER A 164 -0.17 9.31 12.01
N VAL A 165 0.45 9.58 10.87
CA VAL A 165 1.30 10.77 10.67
C VAL A 165 0.51 12.04 10.32
N LEU A 166 -0.82 11.97 10.19
CA LEU A 166 -1.68 13.15 9.97
C LEU A 166 -2.04 13.83 11.29
N GLU A 167 -2.23 15.17 11.25
CA GLU A 167 -2.34 16.01 12.45
C GLU A 167 -3.72 16.00 13.15
N HIS A 168 -4.74 15.40 12.54
CA HIS A 168 -6.06 15.29 13.16
C HIS A 168 -6.26 13.94 13.88
N SER A 169 -7.13 13.93 14.88
CA SER A 169 -7.45 12.72 15.65
C SER A 169 -8.05 11.64 14.76
N LEU A 170 -7.77 10.39 15.08
CA LEU A 170 -8.32 9.20 14.45
C LEU A 170 -9.48 8.68 15.30
N SER A 171 -10.69 8.62 14.74
CA SER A 171 -11.83 7.99 15.39
C SER A 171 -11.82 6.48 15.08
N GLU A 172 -12.44 5.68 15.94
CA GLU A 172 -12.57 4.23 15.76
C GLU A 172 -13.20 3.86 14.40
N LYS A 173 -14.25 4.58 13.98
CA LYS A 173 -14.89 4.36 12.68
C LYS A 173 -13.96 4.68 11.51
N GLU A 174 -13.17 5.71 11.65
CA GLU A 174 -12.18 6.09 10.64
C GLU A 174 -11.02 5.09 10.61
N GLU A 175 -10.56 4.63 11.76
CA GLU A 175 -9.55 3.58 11.89
C GLU A 175 -9.99 2.31 11.18
N ASN A 176 -11.21 1.85 11.46
CA ASN A 176 -11.78 0.71 10.75
C ASN A 176 -11.87 0.94 9.24
N ALA A 177 -12.33 2.11 8.77
CA ALA A 177 -12.43 2.40 7.35
C ALA A 177 -11.06 2.36 6.65
N PHE A 178 -10.01 2.92 7.26
CA PHE A 178 -8.66 2.86 6.72
C PHE A 178 -8.02 1.48 6.82
N TYR A 179 -8.32 0.71 7.86
CA TYR A 179 -7.90 -0.69 7.94
C TYR A 179 -8.51 -1.52 6.79
N GLN A 180 -9.83 -1.43 6.57
CA GLN A 180 -10.49 -2.13 5.46
C GLN A 180 -9.99 -1.68 4.09
N PHE A 181 -9.70 -0.40 3.94
CA PHE A 181 -9.10 0.12 2.71
C PHE A 181 -7.68 -0.41 2.49
N GLY A 182 -6.88 -0.51 3.53
CA GLY A 182 -5.56 -1.11 3.46
C GLY A 182 -5.61 -2.59 3.04
N TYR A 183 -6.52 -3.36 3.61
CA TYR A 183 -6.78 -4.73 3.18
C TYR A 183 -7.16 -4.78 1.69
N LEU A 184 -8.08 -3.92 1.25
CA LEU A 184 -8.46 -3.82 -0.17
C LEU A 184 -7.27 -3.47 -1.08
N ILE A 185 -6.40 -2.53 -0.67
CA ILE A 185 -5.17 -2.19 -1.42
C ILE A 185 -4.28 -3.42 -1.55
N GLN A 186 -4.07 -4.18 -0.48
CA GLN A 186 -3.22 -5.36 -0.52
C GLN A 186 -3.83 -6.47 -1.40
N CYS A 187 -5.16 -6.66 -1.37
CA CYS A 187 -5.82 -7.55 -2.33
C CYS A 187 -5.59 -7.12 -3.79
N CYS A 188 -5.63 -5.80 -4.07
CA CYS A 188 -5.34 -5.29 -5.40
C CYS A 188 -3.89 -5.57 -5.81
N ASP A 189 -2.94 -5.35 -4.92
CA ASP A 189 -1.51 -5.58 -5.10
C ASP A 189 -1.23 -7.05 -5.40
N ASP A 190 -1.71 -7.96 -4.54
CA ASP A 190 -1.60 -9.41 -4.72
C ASP A 190 -2.19 -9.89 -6.08
N ILE A 191 -3.30 -9.28 -6.53
CA ILE A 191 -3.93 -9.62 -7.81
C ILE A 191 -3.13 -9.06 -9.00
N PHE A 192 -2.60 -7.83 -8.90
CA PHE A 192 -1.78 -7.25 -9.97
C PHE A 192 -0.45 -7.97 -10.13
N ASP A 193 0.15 -8.39 -9.02
CA ASP A 193 1.46 -9.01 -8.98
C ASP A 193 1.41 -10.54 -9.03
N LEU A 194 0.25 -11.16 -9.26
CA LEU A 194 0.03 -12.60 -9.29
C LEU A 194 1.12 -13.37 -10.05
N TRP A 195 1.48 -12.93 -11.26
CA TRP A 195 2.51 -13.60 -12.05
C TRP A 195 3.90 -13.45 -11.41
N HIS A 196 4.24 -12.25 -10.94
CA HIS A 196 5.54 -11.96 -10.32
C HIS A 196 5.71 -12.70 -9.01
N ASP A 197 4.69 -12.71 -8.16
CA ASP A 197 4.68 -13.41 -6.88
C ASP A 197 4.81 -14.91 -7.08
N ARG A 198 4.10 -15.46 -8.06
CA ARG A 198 4.23 -16.87 -8.40
C ARG A 198 5.64 -17.24 -8.83
N GLN A 199 6.29 -16.44 -9.69
CA GLN A 199 7.67 -16.68 -10.11
C GLN A 199 8.67 -16.54 -8.96
N ALA A 200 8.40 -15.67 -8.00
CA ALA A 200 9.22 -15.47 -6.81
C ALA A 200 8.94 -16.50 -5.70
N GLY A 201 7.96 -17.39 -5.87
CA GLY A 201 7.53 -18.35 -4.85
C GLY A 201 6.89 -17.70 -3.63
N ILE A 202 6.33 -16.48 -3.80
CA ILE A 202 5.64 -15.75 -2.74
C ILE A 202 4.19 -16.21 -2.70
N ILE A 203 3.73 -16.61 -1.50
CA ILE A 203 2.35 -17.02 -1.30
C ILE A 203 1.53 -15.81 -0.88
N THR A 204 0.61 -15.41 -1.75
CA THR A 204 -0.37 -14.36 -1.54
C THR A 204 -1.79 -14.94 -1.68
N ILE A 205 -2.82 -14.14 -1.36
CA ILE A 205 -4.20 -14.57 -1.57
C ILE A 205 -4.46 -14.92 -3.04
N ALA A 206 -3.88 -14.15 -3.96
CA ALA A 206 -4.04 -14.37 -5.40
C ALA A 206 -3.32 -15.63 -5.87
N THR A 207 -2.06 -15.87 -5.48
CA THR A 207 -1.32 -17.08 -5.87
C THR A 207 -1.94 -18.34 -5.29
N ALA A 208 -2.42 -18.30 -4.04
CA ALA A 208 -3.06 -19.44 -3.40
C ALA A 208 -4.34 -19.89 -4.11
N HIS A 209 -5.18 -18.96 -4.59
CA HIS A 209 -6.38 -19.29 -5.37
C HIS A 209 -6.06 -19.68 -6.81
N ALA A 210 -5.07 -19.01 -7.43
CA ALA A 210 -4.65 -19.33 -8.80
C ALA A 210 -4.13 -20.77 -8.94
N GLU A 211 -3.34 -21.26 -7.97
CA GLU A 211 -2.81 -22.62 -7.95
C GLU A 211 -3.89 -23.69 -7.80
N ARG A 212 -5.04 -23.35 -7.25
CA ARG A 212 -6.20 -24.24 -7.08
C ARG A 212 -7.24 -24.11 -8.19
N SER A 213 -7.02 -23.23 -9.17
CA SER A 213 -8.01 -22.87 -10.18
C SER A 213 -9.32 -22.37 -9.57
N GLU A 214 -9.21 -21.43 -8.62
CA GLU A 214 -10.31 -20.86 -7.83
C GLU A 214 -10.48 -19.35 -8.08
N ILE A 215 -10.30 -18.87 -9.33
CA ILE A 215 -10.38 -17.44 -9.65
C ILE A 215 -11.76 -16.84 -9.37
N GLU A 216 -12.81 -17.64 -9.49
CA GLU A 216 -14.17 -17.20 -9.12
C GLU A 216 -14.27 -16.92 -7.61
N LEU A 217 -13.69 -17.76 -6.75
CA LEU A 217 -13.66 -17.52 -5.29
C LEU A 217 -12.81 -16.30 -4.94
N LEU A 218 -11.66 -16.11 -5.59
CA LEU A 218 -10.84 -14.90 -5.44
C LEU A 218 -11.65 -13.65 -5.80
N THR A 219 -12.43 -13.71 -6.89
CA THR A 219 -13.29 -12.61 -7.32
C THR A 219 -14.38 -12.31 -6.27
N GLN A 220 -15.02 -13.34 -5.72
CA GLN A 220 -16.04 -13.17 -4.68
C GLN A 220 -15.45 -12.55 -3.40
N LEU A 221 -14.29 -13.01 -2.94
CA LEU A 221 -13.57 -12.44 -1.80
C LEU A 221 -13.22 -10.97 -2.03
N PHE A 222 -12.72 -10.65 -3.23
CA PHE A 222 -12.41 -9.27 -3.59
C PHE A 222 -13.65 -8.37 -3.57
N GLU A 223 -14.78 -8.80 -4.18
CA GLU A 223 -16.03 -8.02 -4.19
C GLU A 223 -16.62 -7.86 -2.78
N GLN A 224 -16.52 -8.87 -1.94
CA GLN A 224 -16.91 -8.77 -0.54
C GLN A 224 -16.07 -7.71 0.18
N GLN A 225 -14.74 -7.71 -0.04
CA GLN A 225 -13.86 -6.71 0.58
C GLN A 225 -14.14 -5.29 0.05
N VAL A 226 -14.48 -5.14 -1.22
CA VAL A 226 -14.95 -3.86 -1.78
C VAL A 226 -16.20 -3.36 -1.04
N ALA A 227 -17.20 -4.22 -0.87
CA ALA A 227 -18.46 -3.86 -0.19
C ALA A 227 -18.21 -3.47 1.28
N VAL A 228 -17.39 -4.24 2.01
CA VAL A 228 -17.00 -3.94 3.39
C VAL A 228 -16.28 -2.60 3.49
N THR A 229 -15.34 -2.34 2.59
CA THR A 229 -14.61 -1.07 2.56
C THR A 229 -15.55 0.12 2.31
N TYR A 230 -16.44 0.02 1.35
CA TYR A 230 -17.39 1.09 1.03
C TYR A 230 -18.33 1.37 2.20
N LEU A 231 -18.83 0.31 2.84
CA LEU A 231 -19.69 0.43 4.03
C LEU A 231 -18.93 1.12 5.18
N ALA A 232 -17.70 0.73 5.44
CA ALA A 232 -16.88 1.31 6.49
C ALA A 232 -16.65 2.82 6.29
N PHE A 233 -16.37 3.27 5.05
CA PHE A 233 -16.25 4.71 4.74
C PHE A 233 -17.58 5.46 4.93
N ARG A 234 -18.71 4.89 4.53
CA ARG A 234 -20.04 5.50 4.73
C ARG A 234 -20.42 5.62 6.21
N GLN A 235 -19.83 4.82 7.08
CA GLN A 235 -20.04 4.88 8.54
C GLN A 235 -19.18 5.92 9.25
N THR A 236 -18.20 6.51 8.56
CA THR A 236 -17.37 7.59 9.14
C THR A 236 -18.19 8.86 9.37
N SER A 237 -17.68 9.75 10.23
CA SER A 237 -18.31 11.03 10.51
C SER A 237 -18.01 12.12 9.48
N TYR A 238 -17.34 11.78 8.39
CA TYR A 238 -17.05 12.73 7.31
C TYR A 238 -18.33 13.11 6.54
N PRO A 239 -18.44 14.35 6.01
CA PRO A 239 -19.57 14.74 5.18
C PRO A 239 -19.74 13.83 3.95
N SER A 240 -20.97 13.49 3.61
CA SER A 240 -21.31 12.54 2.54
C SER A 240 -20.63 12.87 1.21
N LYS A 241 -20.53 14.16 0.83
CA LYS A 241 -19.84 14.58 -0.40
C LYS A 241 -18.37 14.19 -0.43
N GLN A 242 -17.68 14.30 0.71
CA GLN A 242 -16.27 13.92 0.83
C GLN A 242 -16.10 12.39 0.79
N VAL A 243 -17.01 11.68 1.48
CA VAL A 243 -17.05 10.22 1.43
C VAL A 243 -17.26 9.72 0.00
N GLU A 244 -18.25 10.23 -0.72
CA GLU A 244 -18.51 9.82 -2.10
C GLU A 244 -17.33 10.17 -3.04
N THR A 245 -16.64 11.30 -2.82
CA THR A 245 -15.43 11.61 -3.58
C THR A 245 -14.30 10.62 -3.29
N ALA A 246 -14.10 10.23 -2.04
CA ALA A 246 -13.12 9.21 -1.67
C ALA A 246 -13.49 7.84 -2.24
N LEU A 247 -14.75 7.44 -2.17
CA LEU A 247 -15.26 6.20 -2.77
C LEU A 247 -15.07 6.17 -4.29
N ASN A 248 -15.27 7.29 -4.99
CA ASN A 248 -14.96 7.39 -6.42
C ASN A 248 -13.45 7.18 -6.71
N MET A 249 -12.58 7.68 -5.83
CA MET A 249 -11.14 7.39 -5.96
C MET A 249 -10.88 5.89 -5.75
N ILE A 250 -11.41 5.28 -4.70
CA ILE A 250 -11.27 3.84 -4.43
C ILE A 250 -11.82 3.03 -5.63
N HIS A 251 -12.95 3.44 -6.19
CA HIS A 251 -13.55 2.79 -7.34
C HIS A 251 -12.64 2.75 -8.58
N CYS A 252 -11.76 3.73 -8.76
CA CYS A 252 -10.76 3.68 -9.84
C CYS A 252 -9.81 2.49 -9.67
N LEU A 253 -9.30 2.25 -8.46
CA LEU A 253 -8.43 1.10 -8.16
C LEU A 253 -9.20 -0.22 -8.32
N VAL A 254 -10.39 -0.30 -7.73
CA VAL A 254 -11.29 -1.46 -7.83
C VAL A 254 -11.58 -1.83 -9.29
N SER A 255 -11.82 -0.83 -10.14
CA SER A 255 -12.12 -1.06 -11.56
C SER A 255 -10.94 -1.65 -12.33
N LEU A 256 -9.72 -1.25 -12.01
CA LEU A 256 -8.50 -1.84 -12.59
C LEU A 256 -8.32 -3.29 -12.14
N THR A 257 -8.56 -3.57 -10.86
CA THR A 257 -8.46 -4.92 -10.31
C THR A 257 -9.52 -5.86 -10.90
N ARG A 258 -10.76 -5.38 -11.06
CA ARG A 258 -11.82 -6.13 -11.77
C ARG A 258 -11.46 -6.49 -13.20
N LEU A 259 -10.72 -5.60 -13.89
CA LEU A 259 -10.22 -5.90 -15.23
C LEU A 259 -9.23 -7.08 -15.22
N CYS A 260 -8.33 -7.13 -14.23
CA CYS A 260 -7.39 -8.24 -14.08
C CYS A 260 -8.11 -9.54 -13.70
N LEU A 261 -9.04 -9.51 -12.75
CA LEU A 261 -9.83 -10.67 -12.35
C LEU A 261 -10.66 -11.23 -13.51
N GLN A 262 -11.30 -10.36 -14.31
CA GLN A 262 -12.01 -10.79 -15.51
C GLN A 262 -11.08 -11.46 -16.52
N HIS A 263 -9.88 -10.89 -16.72
CA HIS A 263 -8.89 -11.48 -17.59
C HIS A 263 -8.47 -12.87 -17.11
N TYR A 264 -8.19 -13.03 -15.83
CA TYR A 264 -7.83 -14.33 -15.23
C TYR A 264 -8.98 -15.35 -15.33
N SER A 265 -10.21 -14.94 -15.07
CA SER A 265 -11.39 -15.79 -15.24
C SER A 265 -11.57 -16.25 -16.69
N ASP A 266 -11.33 -15.35 -17.66
CA ASP A 266 -11.39 -15.69 -19.08
C ASP A 266 -10.29 -16.70 -19.48
N LEU A 267 -9.08 -16.56 -18.92
CA LEU A 267 -7.97 -17.49 -19.14
C LEU A 267 -8.25 -18.86 -18.51
N GLU A 268 -8.69 -18.88 -17.26
CA GLU A 268 -9.04 -20.13 -16.56
C GLU A 268 -10.12 -20.90 -17.31
N ARG A 269 -11.17 -20.21 -17.78
CA ARG A 269 -12.23 -20.80 -18.59
C ARG A 269 -11.72 -21.35 -19.92
N LYS A 270 -10.76 -20.66 -20.54
CA LYS A 270 -10.21 -21.05 -21.85
C LYS A 270 -9.27 -22.24 -21.77
N TYR A 271 -8.44 -22.30 -20.72
CA TYR A 271 -7.36 -23.28 -20.61
C TYR A 271 -7.60 -24.36 -19.55
N GLY A 272 -8.65 -24.24 -18.73
CA GLY A 272 -8.93 -25.11 -17.58
C GLY A 272 -8.13 -24.75 -16.33
N ALA A 273 -7.06 -23.97 -16.48
CA ALA A 273 -6.23 -23.41 -15.41
C ALA A 273 -5.50 -22.17 -15.95
N LEU A 274 -4.97 -21.34 -15.05
CA LEU A 274 -4.16 -20.20 -15.47
C LEU A 274 -2.81 -20.64 -16.05
N PRO A 275 -2.37 -20.06 -17.19
CA PRO A 275 -1.05 -20.34 -17.77
C PRO A 275 0.05 -19.58 -17.02
N LEU A 276 0.30 -19.96 -15.76
CA LEU A 276 1.15 -19.24 -14.80
C LEU A 276 2.61 -19.07 -15.25
N ASP A 277 3.08 -19.87 -16.22
CA ASP A 277 4.43 -19.79 -16.78
C ASP A 277 4.52 -18.80 -17.97
N ASP A 278 3.40 -18.37 -18.52
CA ASP A 278 3.34 -17.44 -19.66
C ASP A 278 3.02 -16.01 -19.22
N ARG A 279 4.09 -15.22 -18.98
CA ARG A 279 3.96 -13.81 -18.60
C ARG A 279 3.12 -12.99 -19.58
N THR A 280 3.30 -13.22 -20.86
CA THR A 280 2.67 -12.41 -21.92
C THR A 280 1.16 -12.59 -21.92
N THR A 281 0.70 -13.81 -21.64
CA THR A 281 -0.72 -14.14 -21.52
C THR A 281 -1.29 -13.70 -20.17
N MET A 282 -0.51 -13.81 -19.08
CA MET A 282 -0.98 -13.48 -17.72
C MET A 282 -1.10 -11.98 -17.44
N VAL A 283 -0.15 -11.16 -17.92
CA VAL A 283 -0.07 -9.75 -17.54
C VAL A 283 -1.04 -8.90 -18.38
N VAL A 284 -1.93 -8.18 -17.71
CA VAL A 284 -2.82 -7.20 -18.34
C VAL A 284 -2.03 -5.92 -18.63
N ASP A 285 -1.48 -5.85 -19.84
CA ASP A 285 -0.71 -4.68 -20.26
C ASP A 285 -1.63 -3.48 -20.53
N MET A 286 -1.48 -2.42 -19.71
CA MET A 286 -2.22 -1.17 -19.84
C MET A 286 -1.71 -0.27 -20.98
N ASP A 287 -0.61 -0.61 -21.66
CA ASP A 287 -0.19 0.08 -22.87
C ASP A 287 -1.03 -0.35 -24.09
N ILE A 288 -1.74 -1.46 -23.98
CA ILE A 288 -2.68 -1.93 -25.00
C ILE A 288 -4.00 -1.14 -24.92
N TRP A 289 -4.38 -0.47 -26.01
CA TRP A 289 -5.58 0.38 -26.06
C TRP A 289 -6.88 -0.34 -25.69
N THR A 290 -7.05 -1.61 -26.07
CA THR A 290 -8.24 -2.39 -25.71
C THR A 290 -8.40 -2.56 -24.20
N ASN A 291 -7.30 -2.74 -23.46
CA ASN A 291 -7.32 -2.84 -22.01
C ASN A 291 -7.68 -1.49 -21.36
N ARG A 292 -7.20 -0.37 -21.92
CA ARG A 292 -7.60 0.99 -21.48
C ARG A 292 -9.09 1.23 -21.66
N PHE A 293 -9.68 0.84 -22.80
CA PHE A 293 -11.13 0.96 -23.04
C PHE A 293 -11.94 0.06 -22.09
N ARG A 294 -11.47 -1.16 -21.83
CA ARG A 294 -12.10 -2.07 -20.85
C ARG A 294 -12.06 -1.45 -19.44
N ALA A 295 -10.94 -0.87 -19.03
CA ALA A 295 -10.80 -0.19 -17.74
C ALA A 295 -11.77 0.99 -17.61
N ILE A 296 -11.89 1.83 -18.65
CA ILE A 296 -12.87 2.93 -18.70
C ILE A 296 -14.31 2.41 -18.56
N ARG A 297 -14.65 1.29 -19.19
CA ARG A 297 -15.98 0.68 -19.07
C ARG A 297 -16.30 0.25 -17.63
N TYR A 298 -15.31 -0.27 -16.88
CA TYR A 298 -15.48 -0.59 -15.47
C TYR A 298 -15.64 0.67 -14.61
N LEU A 299 -14.87 1.74 -14.91
CA LEU A 299 -14.97 3.03 -14.22
C LEU A 299 -16.34 3.70 -14.35
N LEU A 300 -17.04 3.46 -15.48
CA LEU A 300 -18.37 4.01 -15.73
C LEU A 300 -19.51 3.21 -15.09
N ARG A 301 -19.23 2.07 -14.47
CA ARG A 301 -20.25 1.34 -13.71
C ARG A 301 -20.54 2.07 -12.40
N PRO A 302 -21.82 2.15 -11.99
CA PRO A 302 -22.15 2.78 -10.72
C PRO A 302 -21.49 2.03 -9.55
N ILE A 303 -21.13 2.78 -8.53
CA ILE A 303 -20.69 2.24 -7.24
C ILE A 303 -21.93 1.62 -6.58
N GLN A 304 -21.94 0.31 -6.44
CA GLN A 304 -23.01 -0.44 -5.77
C GLN A 304 -22.83 -0.41 -4.25
#